data_3d68f2d4123d89ca816b82ce5ceb19f8
#
_entry.id   3d68f2d4123d89ca816b82ce5ceb19f8
#
_cell.length_a   1.000
_cell.length_b   1.000
_cell.length_c   1.000
_cell.angle_alpha   90.00
_cell.angle_beta   90.00
_cell.angle_gamma   90.00
#
_symmetry.space_group_name_H-M   'P 1'
#
loop_
_entity.id
_entity.type
_entity.pdbx_description
1 polymer ?
#
loop_
_entity_poly.entity_id
_entity_poly.type
_entity_poly.pdbx_seq_one_letter_code
_entity_poly.pdbx_strand_id
1 'polypeptide(L)'
;PRAGKIDYDVEDTIVGNWFLDGTVDYRGKLATGSRRYWEGHLSIAYGHIDPTQIRISIGSETGISNDLCNVCFGAYGVRENQPDPATVGPESGLMKYELMSRRDSAPHDHATKEQLGTTSLGTFLVQHLGNRTIRVEVIAGKAPDEVSVFSDASLIYRR
;
A
#
# COMPACT_ATOMS: atom_id res chain seq x y z
N PRO A 1 -9.74 27.09 9.18
CA PRO A 1 -8.90 26.70 8.07
C PRO A 1 -8.10 25.48 8.54
N ARG A 2 -8.38 24.34 8.00
CA ARG A 2 -7.56 23.17 8.27
C ARG A 2 -6.29 23.34 7.46
N ALA A 3 -5.19 23.61 8.13
CA ALA A 3 -3.88 23.37 7.56
C ALA A 3 -3.92 21.95 6.99
N GLY A 4 -3.49 21.77 5.75
CA GLY A 4 -3.50 20.48 5.09
C GLY A 4 -2.85 19.45 6.00
N LYS A 5 -3.61 18.46 6.41
CA LYS A 5 -3.08 17.35 7.18
C LYS A 5 -2.23 16.53 6.22
N ILE A 6 -0.94 16.55 6.38
CA ILE A 6 0.00 15.69 5.63
C ILE A 6 -0.16 14.23 6.10
N ASP A 7 -0.79 14.06 7.23
CA ASP A 7 -0.99 12.82 7.94
C ASP A 7 -2.43 12.33 7.69
N TYR A 8 -2.57 11.30 6.87
CA TYR A 8 -3.83 10.64 6.59
C TYR A 8 -4.08 9.42 7.48
N ASP A 9 -3.29 9.27 8.53
CA ASP A 9 -3.42 8.14 9.44
C ASP A 9 -4.80 8.17 10.13
N VAL A 10 -5.53 7.08 9.99
CA VAL A 10 -6.77 6.84 10.72
C VAL A 10 -6.47 5.82 11.81
N GLU A 11 -6.65 6.23 13.07
CA GLU A 11 -6.33 5.39 14.22
C GLU A 11 -7.09 4.06 14.15
N ASP A 12 -6.46 2.99 14.61
CA ASP A 12 -7.00 1.62 14.64
C ASP A 12 -7.46 1.04 13.29
N THR A 13 -7.02 1.61 12.18
CA THR A 13 -7.30 1.09 10.83
C THR A 13 -6.02 0.91 10.03
N ILE A 14 -6.12 0.29 8.86
CA ILE A 14 -4.96 0.16 7.95
C ILE A 14 -4.70 1.42 7.12
N VAL A 15 -5.60 2.41 7.12
CA VAL A 15 -5.41 3.68 6.39
C VAL A 15 -4.30 4.49 7.03
N GLY A 16 -3.31 4.87 6.24
CA GLY A 16 -2.21 5.74 6.69
C GLY A 16 -0.86 5.38 6.10
N ASN A 17 0.16 5.99 6.69
CA ASN A 17 1.56 5.78 6.34
C ASN A 17 2.22 4.80 7.32
N TRP A 18 2.91 3.85 6.76
CA TRP A 18 3.53 2.74 7.49
C TRP A 18 5.00 2.64 7.11
N PHE A 19 5.81 2.19 8.04
CA PHE A 19 7.25 2.02 7.83
C PHE A 19 7.66 0.59 8.14
N LEU A 20 8.52 0.04 7.31
CA LEU A 20 9.07 -1.29 7.51
C LEU A 20 9.71 -1.41 8.88
N ASP A 21 9.37 -2.45 9.63
CA ASP A 21 9.92 -2.67 10.98
C ASP A 21 11.45 -2.74 10.94
N GLY A 22 12.09 -2.12 11.93
CA GLY A 22 13.55 -1.94 11.96
C GLY A 22 14.06 -0.73 11.17
N THR A 23 13.18 0.06 10.52
CA THR A 23 13.52 1.38 9.96
C THR A 23 13.15 2.48 10.95
N VAL A 24 13.80 3.64 10.83
CA VAL A 24 13.62 4.74 11.80
C VAL A 24 12.59 5.74 11.24
N ASP A 25 11.32 5.44 11.38
CA ASP A 25 10.19 6.36 11.14
C ASP A 25 10.35 7.28 9.91
N TYR A 26 9.75 8.47 10.00
CA TYR A 26 9.88 9.56 9.03
C TYR A 26 11.33 10.00 8.75
N ARG A 27 12.29 9.62 9.55
CA ARG A 27 13.69 9.96 9.31
C ARG A 27 14.34 9.14 8.21
N GLY A 28 13.72 8.05 7.78
CA GLY A 28 14.16 7.25 6.64
C GLY A 28 15.57 6.67 6.73
N LYS A 29 16.18 6.69 7.93
CA LYS A 29 17.49 6.13 8.16
C LYS A 29 17.40 4.86 8.98
N LEU A 30 17.88 3.78 8.43
CA LEU A 30 18.39 2.71 9.28
C LEU A 30 19.57 3.24 10.10
N ALA A 31 19.68 2.77 11.33
CA ALA A 31 20.82 3.11 12.20
C ALA A 31 22.18 2.80 11.58
N THR A 32 22.23 2.01 10.52
CA THR A 32 23.45 1.47 9.92
C THR A 32 23.53 1.60 8.38
N GLY A 33 22.68 2.38 7.71
CA GLY A 33 22.72 2.40 6.25
C GLY A 33 22.07 3.61 5.59
N SER A 34 22.37 3.77 4.32
CA SER A 34 21.95 4.86 3.44
C SER A 34 20.55 4.67 2.86
N ARG A 35 19.64 3.97 3.52
CA ARG A 35 18.28 3.77 3.02
C ARG A 35 17.54 5.09 3.00
N ARG A 36 16.86 5.33 1.88
CA ARG A 36 16.07 6.52 1.67
C ARG A 36 14.66 6.30 2.20
N TYR A 37 13.99 7.37 2.62
CA TYR A 37 12.62 7.38 3.14
C TYR A 37 11.64 6.51 2.33
N TRP A 38 11.71 6.60 1.00
CA TRP A 38 10.79 5.87 0.10
C TRP A 38 11.08 4.39 -0.08
N GLU A 39 12.14 3.88 0.49
CA GLU A 39 12.53 2.48 0.33
C GLU A 39 11.72 1.57 1.26
N GLY A 40 11.56 1.95 2.51
CA GLY A 40 10.82 1.17 3.52
C GLY A 40 9.38 1.64 3.79
N HIS A 41 8.84 2.50 2.96
CA HIS A 41 7.54 3.11 3.16
C HIS A 41 6.41 2.30 2.51
N LEU A 42 5.26 2.28 3.19
CA LEU A 42 3.99 1.79 2.67
C LEU A 42 2.91 2.82 3.01
N SER A 43 2.05 3.14 2.05
CA SER A 43 0.89 3.99 2.29
C SER A 43 -0.37 3.33 1.75
N ILE A 44 -1.42 3.33 2.55
CA ILE A 44 -2.76 2.91 2.17
C ILE A 44 -3.66 4.12 2.35
N ALA A 45 -4.16 4.67 1.24
CA ALA A 45 -4.91 5.92 1.24
C ALA A 45 -5.99 5.93 0.16
N TYR A 46 -6.90 6.89 0.26
CA TYR A 46 -7.86 7.17 -0.82
C TYR A 46 -7.23 8.07 -1.89
N GLY A 47 -7.71 7.92 -3.11
CA GLY A 47 -7.31 8.79 -4.22
C GLY A 47 -7.63 10.25 -3.92
N HIS A 48 -6.67 11.14 -4.19
CA HIS A 48 -6.86 12.57 -3.94
C HIS A 48 -7.94 13.19 -4.85
N ILE A 49 -7.97 12.74 -6.11
CA ILE A 49 -8.92 13.24 -7.11
C ILE A 49 -10.26 12.48 -7.04
N ASP A 50 -10.18 11.17 -6.79
CA ASP A 50 -11.34 10.31 -6.66
C ASP A 50 -11.25 9.52 -5.34
N PRO A 51 -11.89 9.99 -4.28
CA PRO A 51 -11.85 9.34 -2.96
C PRO A 51 -12.51 7.96 -2.91
N THR A 52 -13.20 7.53 -3.95
CA THR A 52 -13.75 6.17 -4.05
C THR A 52 -12.69 5.14 -4.41
N GLN A 53 -11.55 5.60 -4.90
CA GLN A 53 -10.42 4.75 -5.26
C GLN A 53 -9.45 4.59 -4.10
N ILE A 54 -9.08 3.34 -3.83
CA ILE A 54 -8.04 3.02 -2.86
C ILE A 54 -6.69 2.99 -3.59
N ARG A 55 -5.67 3.54 -2.94
CA ARG A 55 -4.29 3.59 -3.40
C ARG A 55 -3.38 2.89 -2.40
N ILE A 56 -2.52 2.02 -2.90
CA ILE A 56 -1.48 1.37 -2.11
C ILE A 56 -0.14 1.71 -2.73
N SER A 57 0.68 2.46 -1.99
CA SER A 57 2.03 2.83 -2.39
C SER A 57 3.04 2.03 -1.58
N ILE A 58 3.94 1.35 -2.27
CA ILE A 58 4.88 0.38 -1.68
C ILE A 58 6.30 0.80 -2.01
N GLY A 59 7.16 0.87 -1.01
CA GLY A 59 8.57 1.23 -1.18
C GLY A 59 9.39 0.16 -1.91
N SER A 60 10.48 0.58 -2.52
CA SER A 60 11.30 -0.28 -3.40
C SER A 60 12.06 -1.39 -2.68
N GLU A 61 12.33 -1.24 -1.38
CA GLU A 61 13.13 -2.24 -0.64
C GLU A 61 12.37 -3.47 -0.19
N THR A 62 11.07 -3.45 -0.36
CA THR A 62 10.26 -4.62 -0.01
C THR A 62 10.43 -5.79 -0.98
N GLY A 63 11.17 -5.58 -2.09
CA GLY A 63 11.26 -6.55 -3.17
C GLY A 63 9.96 -6.70 -3.99
N ILE A 64 8.87 -6.30 -3.39
CA ILE A 64 7.50 -6.48 -3.88
C ILE A 64 7.24 -5.68 -5.16
N SER A 65 7.82 -4.48 -5.26
CA SER A 65 7.60 -3.61 -6.43
C SER A 65 8.25 -4.17 -7.70
N ASN A 66 9.35 -4.90 -7.58
CA ASN A 66 10.05 -5.49 -8.72
C ASN A 66 9.28 -6.67 -9.33
N ASP A 67 8.58 -7.44 -8.48
CA ASP A 67 7.77 -8.57 -8.92
C ASP A 67 6.48 -8.12 -9.63
N LEU A 68 5.95 -6.96 -9.24
CA LEU A 68 4.74 -6.41 -9.85
C LEU A 68 5.00 -5.68 -11.16
N CYS A 69 6.15 -5.00 -11.27
CA CYS A 69 6.47 -4.21 -12.45
C CYS A 69 7.91 -3.71 -12.40
N ASN A 70 8.71 -3.96 -13.45
CA ASN A 70 10.12 -3.55 -13.54
C ASN A 70 10.36 -2.02 -13.49
N VAL A 71 9.33 -1.21 -13.50
CA VAL A 71 9.43 0.26 -13.61
C VAL A 71 8.40 0.99 -12.75
N CYS A 72 7.56 0.30 -12.01
CA CYS A 72 6.48 0.91 -11.24
C CYS A 72 6.97 1.36 -9.86
N PHE A 73 7.35 2.61 -9.75
CA PHE A 73 7.48 3.24 -8.46
C PHE A 73 6.09 3.43 -7.84
N GLY A 74 5.77 2.55 -6.97
CA GLY A 74 5.13 2.84 -5.72
C GLY A 74 3.62 2.89 -5.63
N ALA A 75 2.83 3.35 -6.56
CA ALA A 75 1.39 3.51 -6.30
C ALA A 75 0.53 2.64 -7.21
N TYR A 76 -0.17 1.70 -6.59
CA TYR A 76 -1.09 0.78 -7.26
C TYR A 76 -2.53 1.18 -6.96
N GLY A 77 -3.42 1.04 -7.93
CA GLY A 77 -4.84 1.09 -7.69
C GLY A 77 -5.35 -0.25 -7.15
N VAL A 78 -6.46 -0.23 -6.48
CA VAL A 78 -7.17 -1.42 -6.00
C VAL A 78 -8.43 -1.60 -6.85
N ARG A 79 -8.76 -2.84 -7.20
CA ARG A 79 -10.01 -3.16 -7.92
C ARG A 79 -11.21 -2.60 -7.14
N GLU A 80 -12.21 -2.13 -7.87
CA GLU A 80 -13.46 -1.65 -7.28
C GLU A 80 -14.16 -2.72 -6.43
N ASN A 81 -14.99 -2.29 -5.49
CA ASN A 81 -15.77 -3.14 -4.57
C ASN A 81 -14.93 -4.01 -3.63
N GLN A 82 -13.73 -3.58 -3.30
CA GLN A 82 -12.92 -4.17 -2.24
C GLN A 82 -13.32 -3.60 -0.87
N PRO A 83 -13.00 -4.29 0.24
CA PRO A 83 -13.28 -3.77 1.57
C PRO A 83 -12.70 -2.37 1.80
N ASP A 84 -13.47 -1.50 2.42
CA ASP A 84 -13.01 -0.15 2.75
C ASP A 84 -11.88 -0.23 3.80
N PRO A 85 -10.66 0.24 3.51
CA PRO A 85 -9.54 0.17 4.44
C PRO A 85 -9.76 0.93 5.76
N ALA A 86 -10.66 1.93 5.79
CA ALA A 86 -11.02 2.62 7.02
C ALA A 86 -11.88 1.76 7.98
N THR A 87 -12.38 0.63 7.52
CA THR A 87 -13.11 -0.34 8.36
C THR A 87 -12.26 -1.54 8.78
N VAL A 88 -11.02 -1.62 8.30
CA VAL A 88 -10.12 -2.74 8.58
C VAL A 88 -9.25 -2.42 9.78
N GLY A 89 -9.56 -3.04 10.89
CA GLY A 89 -8.87 -2.90 12.18
C GLY A 89 -8.36 -4.24 12.72
N PRO A 90 -7.95 -4.27 14.01
CA PRO A 90 -7.35 -5.46 14.63
C PRO A 90 -8.24 -6.70 14.59
N GLU A 91 -9.56 -6.53 14.63
CA GLU A 91 -10.53 -7.63 14.66
C GLU A 91 -10.92 -8.13 13.24
N SER A 92 -10.43 -7.47 12.19
CA SER A 92 -10.83 -7.80 10.81
C SER A 92 -10.15 -9.06 10.26
N GLY A 93 -9.06 -9.52 10.89
CA GLY A 93 -8.28 -10.64 10.38
C GLY A 93 -7.51 -10.31 9.09
N LEU A 94 -7.24 -11.34 8.29
CA LEU A 94 -6.54 -11.19 7.02
C LEU A 94 -7.46 -10.59 5.96
N MET A 95 -7.05 -9.47 5.40
CA MET A 95 -7.73 -8.79 4.29
C MET A 95 -6.92 -8.91 3.00
N LYS A 96 -7.61 -8.89 1.87
CA LYS A 96 -7.02 -9.08 0.54
C LYS A 96 -7.51 -7.98 -0.38
N TYR A 97 -6.57 -7.37 -1.09
CA TYR A 97 -6.84 -6.35 -2.09
C TYR A 97 -6.23 -6.74 -3.43
N GLU A 98 -7.01 -6.75 -4.48
CA GLU A 98 -6.50 -6.99 -5.82
C GLU A 98 -5.86 -5.72 -6.37
N LEU A 99 -4.56 -5.81 -6.64
CA LEU A 99 -3.79 -4.71 -7.20
C LEU A 99 -3.98 -4.65 -8.71
N MET A 100 -4.27 -3.45 -9.20
CA MET A 100 -4.51 -3.18 -10.61
C MET A 100 -3.40 -2.33 -11.20
N SER A 101 -3.11 -2.57 -12.47
CA SER A 101 -2.25 -1.68 -13.25
C SER A 101 -2.83 -0.27 -13.26
N ARG A 102 -1.96 0.72 -13.38
CA ARG A 102 -2.38 2.09 -13.69
C ARG A 102 -2.55 2.19 -15.20
N ARG A 103 -3.60 2.83 -15.65
CA ARG A 103 -3.70 3.27 -17.02
C ARG A 103 -2.87 4.53 -17.13
N ASP A 104 -1.76 4.48 -17.86
CA ASP A 104 -0.98 5.66 -18.16
C ASP A 104 -1.84 6.60 -19.00
N SER A 105 -2.41 7.60 -18.34
CA SER A 105 -2.86 8.81 -19.02
C SER A 105 -1.62 9.48 -19.59
N ALA A 106 -1.74 10.06 -20.77
CA ALA A 106 -0.67 10.72 -21.49
C ALA A 106 0.22 11.57 -20.57
N PRO A 107 1.55 11.59 -20.77
CA PRO A 107 2.53 12.00 -19.75
C PRO A 107 2.48 13.44 -19.24
N HIS A 108 1.47 14.21 -19.58
CA HIS A 108 1.37 15.62 -19.17
C HIS A 108 -0.04 16.08 -18.81
N ASP A 109 -1.01 15.19 -18.68
CA ASP A 109 -2.36 15.59 -18.27
C ASP A 109 -2.56 15.39 -16.78
N HIS A 110 -2.12 16.36 -15.98
CA HIS A 110 -2.30 16.39 -14.53
C HIS A 110 -3.76 16.61 -14.09
N ALA A 111 -4.67 16.77 -15.02
CA ALA A 111 -6.07 17.11 -14.75
C ALA A 111 -7.05 15.95 -14.97
N THR A 112 -6.59 14.82 -15.50
CA THR A 112 -7.49 13.69 -15.77
C THR A 112 -7.56 12.74 -14.58
N LYS A 113 -8.78 12.23 -14.32
CA LYS A 113 -9.00 11.12 -13.41
C LYS A 113 -8.00 10.00 -13.74
N GLU A 114 -7.20 9.64 -12.76
CA GLU A 114 -6.34 8.48 -12.85
C GLU A 114 -7.22 7.23 -13.00
N GLN A 115 -7.31 6.73 -14.22
CA GLN A 115 -8.11 5.53 -14.49
C GLN A 115 -7.32 4.30 -14.06
N LEU A 116 -7.99 3.40 -13.34
CA LEU A 116 -7.47 2.07 -13.12
C LEU A 116 -7.32 1.35 -14.48
N GLY A 117 -6.20 0.67 -14.65
CA GLY A 117 -6.06 -0.29 -15.73
C GLY A 117 -6.95 -1.51 -15.52
N THR A 118 -7.05 -2.32 -16.55
CA THR A 118 -7.85 -3.56 -16.52
C THR A 118 -7.04 -4.80 -16.13
N THR A 119 -5.72 -4.67 -16.04
CA THR A 119 -4.82 -5.78 -15.75
C THR A 119 -4.63 -5.95 -14.25
N SER A 120 -4.95 -7.13 -13.74
CA SER A 120 -4.60 -7.55 -12.39
C SER A 120 -3.09 -7.81 -12.28
N LEU A 121 -2.46 -7.23 -11.27
CA LEU A 121 -1.02 -7.40 -11.01
C LEU A 121 -0.76 -8.45 -9.95
N GLY A 122 -1.73 -8.71 -9.09
CA GLY A 122 -1.60 -9.65 -7.98
C GLY A 122 -2.45 -9.23 -6.78
N THR A 123 -2.19 -9.87 -5.65
CA THR A 123 -2.93 -9.64 -4.40
C THR A 123 -2.04 -9.02 -3.33
N PHE A 124 -2.50 -7.94 -2.74
CA PHE A 124 -1.96 -7.36 -1.51
C PHE A 124 -2.69 -7.95 -0.31
N LEU A 125 -1.96 -8.67 0.52
CA LEU A 125 -2.43 -9.17 1.79
C LEU A 125 -2.09 -8.20 2.90
N VAL A 126 -3.03 -7.93 3.79
CA VAL A 126 -2.81 -7.11 4.96
C VAL A 126 -3.60 -7.62 6.16
N GLN A 127 -2.99 -7.55 7.34
CA GLN A 127 -3.64 -7.82 8.61
C GLN A 127 -3.19 -6.78 9.62
N HIS A 128 -4.14 -6.12 10.28
CA HIS A 128 -3.86 -5.24 11.40
C HIS A 128 -3.62 -6.08 12.67
N LEU A 129 -2.45 -5.95 13.27
CA LEU A 129 -2.03 -6.74 14.45
C LEU A 129 -2.29 -6.02 15.79
N GLY A 130 -2.88 -4.83 15.76
CA GLY A 130 -2.96 -3.95 16.91
C GLY A 130 -1.68 -3.13 17.13
N ASN A 131 -1.69 -2.24 18.11
CA ASN A 131 -0.53 -1.45 18.51
C ASN A 131 0.21 -0.78 17.35
N ARG A 132 -0.53 -0.17 16.43
CA ARG A 132 0.02 0.50 15.24
C ARG A 132 0.96 -0.40 14.42
N THR A 133 0.60 -1.66 14.27
CA THR A 133 1.40 -2.66 13.56
C THR A 133 0.51 -3.37 12.56
N ILE A 134 1.03 -3.57 11.35
CA ILE A 134 0.39 -4.38 10.32
C ILE A 134 1.38 -5.41 9.77
N ARG A 135 0.85 -6.55 9.33
CA ARG A 135 1.56 -7.55 8.54
C ARG A 135 1.10 -7.45 7.10
N VAL A 136 2.02 -7.43 6.16
CA VAL A 136 1.70 -7.33 4.74
C VAL A 136 2.52 -8.28 3.89
N GLU A 137 1.95 -8.64 2.74
CA GLU A 137 2.63 -9.37 1.68
C GLU A 137 1.98 -9.03 0.35
N VAL A 138 2.75 -9.01 -0.73
CA VAL A 138 2.21 -8.96 -2.09
C VAL A 138 2.56 -10.23 -2.82
N ILE A 139 1.55 -10.84 -3.41
CA ILE A 139 1.70 -12.05 -4.21
C ILE A 139 1.38 -11.70 -5.65
N ALA A 140 2.44 -11.52 -6.44
CA ALA A 140 2.33 -11.15 -7.84
C ALA A 140 1.63 -12.24 -8.68
N GLY A 141 0.79 -11.81 -9.61
CA GLY A 141 0.16 -12.68 -10.60
C GLY A 141 -0.92 -13.63 -10.05
N LYS A 142 -1.26 -13.55 -8.75
CA LYS A 142 -2.35 -14.35 -8.17
C LYS A 142 -3.54 -13.49 -7.80
N ALA A 143 -4.73 -13.97 -8.11
CA ALA A 143 -5.97 -13.34 -7.69
C ALA A 143 -6.27 -13.60 -6.19
N PRO A 144 -7.11 -12.77 -5.54
CA PRO A 144 -7.41 -12.90 -4.10
C PRO A 144 -8.02 -14.24 -3.67
N ASP A 145 -8.70 -14.93 -4.55
CA ASP A 145 -9.29 -16.26 -4.30
C ASP A 145 -8.25 -17.39 -4.34
N GLU A 146 -7.11 -17.16 -5.00
CA GLU A 146 -6.00 -18.12 -5.09
C GLU A 146 -5.07 -18.06 -3.87
N VAL A 147 -5.26 -17.08 -2.98
CA VAL A 147 -4.37 -16.84 -1.83
C VAL A 147 -5.17 -16.89 -0.54
N SER A 148 -4.75 -17.67 0.43
CA SER A 148 -5.50 -17.86 1.69
C SER A 148 -4.73 -17.44 2.94
N VAL A 149 -3.40 -17.42 2.89
CA VAL A 149 -2.54 -17.17 4.07
C VAL A 149 -1.29 -16.40 3.67
N PHE A 150 -0.65 -15.79 4.65
CA PHE A 150 0.70 -15.25 4.49
C PHE A 150 1.73 -16.36 4.31
N SER A 151 2.74 -16.08 3.51
CA SER A 151 3.96 -16.88 3.45
C SER A 151 5.03 -16.36 4.43
N ASP A 152 6.19 -17.01 4.41
CA ASP A 152 7.36 -16.56 5.19
C ASP A 152 7.97 -15.24 4.63
N ALA A 153 7.57 -14.83 3.43
CA ALA A 153 8.01 -13.58 2.81
C ALA A 153 7.23 -12.33 3.31
N SER A 154 6.24 -12.51 4.17
CA SER A 154 5.46 -11.40 4.72
C SER A 154 6.32 -10.48 5.59
N LEU A 155 6.01 -9.19 5.55
CA LEU A 155 6.75 -8.13 6.23
C LEU A 155 5.89 -7.47 7.30
N ILE A 156 6.54 -6.95 8.34
CA ILE A 156 5.92 -6.17 9.41
C ILE A 156 6.19 -4.69 9.16
N TYR A 157 5.15 -3.90 9.31
CA TYR A 157 5.19 -2.44 9.24
C TYR A 157 4.63 -1.83 10.50
N ARG A 158 5.13 -0.65 10.85
CA ARG A 158 4.72 0.12 12.03
C ARG A 158 4.51 1.59 11.70
N ARG A 159 3.78 2.28 12.57
CA ARG A 159 3.62 3.74 12.55
C ARG A 159 3.55 4.34 13.96
#